data_7fb5e11ebdff1cdc2c49fe7a74602b48
#
_entry.id   7fb5e11ebdff1cdc2c49fe7a74602b48
#
_cell.length_a   1.000
_cell.length_b   1.000
_cell.length_c   1.000
_cell.angle_alpha   90.00
_cell.angle_beta   90.00
_cell.angle_gamma   90.00
#
_symmetry.space_group_name_H-M   'P 1'
#
loop_
_entity.id
_entity.type
_entity.pdbx_description
1 polymer ?
#
loop_
_entity_poly.entity_id
_entity_poly.type
_entity_poly.pdbx_seq_one_letter_code
_entity_poly.pdbx_strand_id
1 'polypeptide(L)'
;KQNHDAITVPDEAEVAAYYTMKKTLAQLDADRREVMRHPSYALPFLQAGRLIKVQHDDTDYGWGVVVSYQKRMPPRGQEFDPRAPAHSLYVVDTLLHCASGTVVPKQREFAPSFSGIEPASSSSGEWISVPILLSHVQEFSGIRVFLPKDVRLRDARAQVGKNLQEVHRRFPSGLPRLDAVKDMKIDDMSFKQLLGKMEILQTRMEQAPIAQDQTSFQPKYDLYAKKRESADLVQTLESQIS
;
A
#
# COMPACT_ATOMS: atom_id res chain seq x y z
N LYS A 1 22.35 11.06 -24.18
CA LYS A 1 23.53 11.33 -23.31
C LYS A 1 23.75 12.84 -23.04
N GLN A 2 23.64 13.71 -24.03
CA GLN A 2 23.98 15.13 -23.86
C GLN A 2 23.05 15.96 -22.95
N ASN A 3 21.77 15.58 -22.79
CA ASN A 3 20.81 16.31 -21.94
C ASN A 3 20.89 15.98 -20.45
N HIS A 4 21.59 14.93 -20.10
CA HIS A 4 21.63 14.39 -18.74
C HIS A 4 22.61 15.13 -17.85
N ASP A 5 23.80 15.44 -18.41
CA ASP A 5 24.88 16.11 -17.68
C ASP A 5 24.68 17.64 -17.59
N ALA A 6 23.67 18.18 -18.30
CA ALA A 6 23.37 19.60 -18.33
C ALA A 6 22.47 20.07 -17.15
N ILE A 7 21.87 19.15 -16.38
CA ILE A 7 21.01 19.52 -15.25
C ILE A 7 21.87 19.77 -14.03
N THR A 8 22.02 21.05 -13.66
CA THR A 8 22.70 21.47 -12.43
C THR A 8 21.69 21.57 -11.30
N VAL A 9 21.93 20.88 -10.19
CA VAL A 9 21.10 20.90 -9.00
C VAL A 9 21.84 21.65 -7.89
N PRO A 10 21.28 22.74 -7.33
CA PRO A 10 21.86 23.38 -6.16
C PRO A 10 21.91 22.42 -4.97
N ASP A 11 23.01 22.42 -4.22
CA ASP A 11 23.24 21.54 -3.06
C ASP A 11 23.09 20.04 -3.39
N GLU A 12 23.53 19.64 -4.57
CA GLU A 12 23.29 18.29 -5.14
C GLU A 12 23.71 17.17 -4.19
N ALA A 13 24.81 17.32 -3.46
CA ALA A 13 25.28 16.28 -2.54
C ALA A 13 24.29 16.02 -1.39
N GLU A 14 23.70 17.06 -0.82
CA GLU A 14 22.72 16.94 0.26
C GLU A 14 21.38 16.39 -0.26
N VAL A 15 20.94 16.87 -1.43
CA VAL A 15 19.73 16.37 -2.09
C VAL A 15 19.89 14.91 -2.48
N ALA A 16 21.04 14.51 -3.01
CA ALA A 16 21.36 13.13 -3.36
C ALA A 16 21.34 12.21 -2.12
N ALA A 17 21.91 12.65 -1.01
CA ALA A 17 21.89 11.90 0.25
C ALA A 17 20.46 11.70 0.74
N TYR A 18 19.63 12.72 0.72
CA TYR A 18 18.21 12.64 1.11
C TYR A 18 17.43 11.72 0.17
N TYR A 19 17.61 11.84 -1.14
CA TYR A 19 16.99 10.96 -2.13
C TYR A 19 17.33 9.50 -1.88
N THR A 20 18.59 9.18 -1.62
CA THR A 20 19.04 7.82 -1.31
C THR A 20 18.40 7.31 -0.02
N MET A 21 18.34 8.11 1.03
CA MET A 21 17.68 7.75 2.29
C MET A 21 16.18 7.47 2.06
N LYS A 22 15.50 8.31 1.31
CA LYS A 22 14.08 8.14 0.99
C LYS A 22 13.83 6.86 0.19
N LYS A 23 14.67 6.57 -0.79
CA LYS A 23 14.59 5.34 -1.60
C LYS A 23 14.83 4.08 -0.75
N THR A 24 15.84 4.12 0.11
CA THR A 24 16.15 3.04 1.05
C THR A 24 15.01 2.81 2.04
N LEU A 25 14.45 3.88 2.59
CA LEU A 25 13.29 3.79 3.50
C LEU A 25 12.08 3.18 2.80
N ALA A 26 11.80 3.57 1.56
CA ALA A 26 10.71 2.99 0.78
C ALA A 26 10.90 1.49 0.54
N GLN A 27 12.12 1.02 0.28
CA GLN A 27 12.43 -0.40 0.13
C GLN A 27 12.26 -1.16 1.45
N LEU A 28 12.78 -0.62 2.55
CA LEU A 28 12.59 -1.21 3.88
C LEU A 28 11.12 -1.28 4.28
N ASP A 29 10.34 -0.27 3.94
CA ASP A 29 8.90 -0.26 4.18
C ASP A 29 8.15 -1.30 3.32
N ALA A 30 8.57 -1.51 2.09
CA ALA A 30 8.06 -2.60 1.25
C ALA A 30 8.38 -3.98 1.87
N ASP A 31 9.60 -4.18 2.35
CA ASP A 31 10.02 -5.41 3.02
C ASP A 31 9.25 -5.63 4.34
N ARG A 32 9.01 -4.56 5.11
CA ARG A 32 8.15 -4.59 6.32
C ARG A 32 6.74 -5.05 5.99
N ARG A 33 6.14 -4.48 4.95
CA ARG A 33 4.79 -4.87 4.51
C ARG A 33 4.73 -6.32 4.05
N GLU A 34 5.76 -6.80 3.38
CA GLU A 34 5.84 -8.19 2.93
C GLU A 34 5.79 -9.18 4.11
N VAL A 35 6.50 -8.88 5.19
CA VAL A 35 6.46 -9.69 6.41
C VAL A 35 5.08 -9.60 7.07
N MET A 36 4.51 -8.41 7.22
CA MET A 36 3.20 -8.21 7.85
C MET A 36 2.06 -8.87 7.08
N ARG A 37 2.19 -9.02 5.76
CA ARG A 37 1.21 -9.72 4.91
C ARG A 37 1.31 -11.23 4.98
N HIS A 38 2.35 -11.78 5.58
CA HIS A 38 2.45 -13.23 5.71
C HIS A 38 1.23 -13.77 6.44
N PRO A 39 0.56 -14.82 5.90
CA PRO A 39 -0.73 -15.29 6.43
C PRO A 39 -0.69 -15.62 7.91
N SER A 40 0.40 -16.16 8.42
CA SER A 40 0.54 -16.48 9.86
C SER A 40 0.43 -15.24 10.76
N TYR A 41 0.77 -14.06 10.27
CA TYR A 41 0.65 -12.80 11.01
C TYR A 41 -0.62 -12.02 10.64
N ALA A 42 -1.02 -12.03 9.36
CA ALA A 42 -2.11 -11.21 8.86
C ALA A 42 -3.49 -11.79 9.12
N LEU A 43 -3.69 -13.11 8.93
CA LEU A 43 -5.02 -13.72 8.97
C LEU A 43 -5.76 -13.52 10.30
N PRO A 44 -5.11 -13.57 11.49
CA PRO A 44 -5.80 -13.29 12.75
C PRO A 44 -6.44 -11.90 12.82
N PHE A 45 -5.98 -10.95 11.99
CA PHE A 45 -6.45 -9.57 11.97
C PHE A 45 -7.44 -9.27 10.84
N LEU A 46 -7.70 -10.23 9.94
CA LEU A 46 -8.67 -10.08 8.85
C LEU A 46 -10.10 -10.47 9.27
N GLN A 47 -10.49 -10.02 10.44
CA GLN A 47 -11.86 -10.20 10.94
C GLN A 47 -12.80 -9.22 10.24
N ALA A 48 -14.06 -9.62 10.09
CA ALA A 48 -15.10 -8.76 9.54
C ALA A 48 -15.14 -7.39 10.25
N GLY A 49 -15.15 -6.32 9.47
CA GLY A 49 -15.13 -4.95 9.95
C GLY A 49 -13.73 -4.34 10.14
N ARG A 50 -12.66 -5.11 10.03
CA ARG A 50 -11.28 -4.57 10.09
C ARG A 50 -11.06 -3.56 8.98
N LEU A 51 -10.49 -2.41 9.31
CA LEU A 51 -10.07 -1.44 8.32
C LEU A 51 -8.68 -1.80 7.79
N ILE A 52 -8.58 -1.86 6.48
CA ILE A 52 -7.33 -2.11 5.75
C ILE A 52 -7.14 -1.07 4.66
N LYS A 53 -5.91 -0.63 4.45
CA LYS A 53 -5.59 0.26 3.34
C LYS A 53 -5.21 -0.57 2.11
N VAL A 54 -5.83 -0.28 0.98
CA VAL A 54 -5.71 -1.06 -0.25
C VAL A 54 -5.06 -0.23 -1.34
N GLN A 55 -4.08 -0.82 -2.00
CA GLN A 55 -3.41 -0.25 -3.17
C GLN A 55 -3.15 -1.35 -4.20
N HIS A 56 -3.31 -1.01 -5.46
CA HIS A 56 -2.93 -1.85 -6.58
C HIS A 56 -2.15 -1.01 -7.60
N ASP A 57 -0.94 -1.41 -7.87
CA ASP A 57 0.03 -0.63 -8.62
C ASP A 57 0.13 0.80 -8.04
N ASP A 58 -0.01 1.82 -8.86
CA ASP A 58 0.03 3.22 -8.42
C ASP A 58 -1.33 3.77 -7.93
N THR A 59 -2.38 2.94 -7.94
CA THR A 59 -3.74 3.35 -7.56
C THR A 59 -4.00 3.09 -6.08
N ASP A 60 -4.27 4.15 -5.33
CA ASP A 60 -4.68 4.08 -3.92
C ASP A 60 -6.22 4.03 -3.83
N TYR A 61 -6.75 2.93 -3.32
CA TYR A 61 -8.18 2.75 -3.06
C TYR A 61 -8.60 3.22 -1.67
N GLY A 62 -7.66 3.71 -0.88
CA GLY A 62 -7.91 4.20 0.47
C GLY A 62 -8.18 3.08 1.47
N TRP A 63 -8.86 3.44 2.54
CA TRP A 63 -9.27 2.51 3.58
C TRP A 63 -10.53 1.77 3.19
N GLY A 64 -10.42 0.45 3.12
CA GLY A 64 -11.53 -0.47 2.90
C GLY A 64 -11.90 -1.22 4.18
N VAL A 65 -13.00 -1.96 4.11
CA VAL A 65 -13.53 -2.73 5.23
C VAL A 65 -13.56 -4.22 4.89
N VAL A 66 -12.86 -5.03 5.66
CA VAL A 66 -12.84 -6.48 5.46
C VAL A 66 -14.24 -7.06 5.70
N VAL A 67 -14.73 -7.84 4.76
CA VAL A 67 -15.97 -8.65 4.89
C VAL A 67 -15.61 -10.07 5.33
N SER A 68 -14.74 -10.71 4.58
CA SER A 68 -14.27 -12.08 4.82
C SER A 68 -12.97 -12.33 4.07
N TYR A 69 -12.34 -13.45 4.32
CA TYR A 69 -11.23 -13.93 3.51
C TYR A 69 -11.34 -15.43 3.26
N GLN A 70 -10.68 -15.89 2.20
CA GLN A 70 -10.63 -17.30 1.86
C GLN A 70 -9.29 -17.66 1.19
N LYS A 71 -8.85 -18.88 1.37
CA LYS A 71 -7.72 -19.42 0.63
C LYS A 71 -8.16 -19.74 -0.79
N ARG A 72 -7.33 -19.37 -1.77
CA ARG A 72 -7.56 -19.68 -3.17
C ARG A 72 -7.37 -21.18 -3.41
N MET A 73 -8.18 -21.70 -4.32
CA MET A 73 -8.01 -23.05 -4.83
C MET A 73 -7.44 -22.98 -6.25
N PRO A 74 -6.48 -23.81 -6.63
CA PRO A 74 -6.00 -23.88 -8.00
C PRO A 74 -7.09 -24.44 -8.93
N PRO A 75 -7.04 -24.14 -10.24
CA PRO A 75 -7.89 -24.79 -11.23
C PRO A 75 -7.72 -26.32 -11.18
N ARG A 76 -8.77 -27.02 -11.56
CA ARG A 76 -8.71 -28.50 -11.59
C ARG A 76 -7.53 -28.98 -12.44
N GLY A 77 -6.72 -29.86 -11.89
CA GLY A 77 -5.53 -30.42 -12.56
C GLY A 77 -4.31 -29.50 -12.61
N GLN A 78 -4.37 -28.39 -11.87
CA GLN A 78 -3.22 -27.48 -11.72
C GLN A 78 -2.87 -27.35 -10.24
N GLU A 79 -1.60 -27.05 -9.97
CA GLU A 79 -1.12 -26.69 -8.65
C GLU A 79 -0.63 -25.24 -8.66
N PHE A 80 -0.68 -24.58 -7.51
CA PHE A 80 -0.03 -23.28 -7.39
C PHE A 80 1.48 -23.44 -7.48
N ASP A 81 2.15 -22.43 -8.06
CA ASP A 81 3.60 -22.37 -8.03
C ASP A 81 4.08 -22.44 -6.57
N PRO A 82 4.87 -23.46 -6.18
CA PRO A 82 5.38 -23.58 -4.82
C PRO A 82 6.30 -22.43 -4.41
N ARG A 83 6.76 -21.63 -5.39
CA ARG A 83 7.56 -20.42 -5.14
C ARG A 83 6.72 -19.17 -4.97
N ALA A 84 5.40 -19.24 -5.21
CA ALA A 84 4.51 -18.09 -5.03
C ALA A 84 4.51 -17.63 -3.57
N PRO A 85 4.55 -16.32 -3.32
CA PRO A 85 4.46 -15.81 -1.95
C PRO A 85 3.17 -16.28 -1.27
N ALA A 86 3.27 -16.66 -0.01
CA ALA A 86 2.14 -17.24 0.74
C ALA A 86 0.91 -16.29 0.77
N HIS A 87 1.10 -14.97 0.81
CA HIS A 87 0.01 -13.99 0.78
C HIS A 87 -0.77 -13.99 -0.54
N SER A 88 -0.16 -14.42 -1.66
CA SER A 88 -0.86 -14.50 -2.95
C SER A 88 -1.92 -15.60 -3.00
N LEU A 89 -1.93 -16.50 -2.02
CA LEU A 89 -2.87 -17.60 -1.91
C LEU A 89 -4.18 -17.22 -1.21
N TYR A 90 -4.35 -15.98 -0.78
CA TYR A 90 -5.53 -15.53 -0.04
C TYR A 90 -6.23 -14.38 -0.75
N VAL A 91 -7.55 -14.50 -0.83
CA VAL A 91 -8.46 -13.46 -1.31
C VAL A 91 -9.18 -12.87 -0.11
N VAL A 92 -9.26 -11.55 -0.08
CA VAL A 92 -9.97 -10.78 0.95
C VAL A 92 -11.12 -10.05 0.29
N ASP A 93 -12.34 -10.41 0.65
CA ASP A 93 -13.52 -9.66 0.23
C ASP A 93 -13.58 -8.37 1.04
N THR A 94 -13.50 -7.25 0.33
CA THR A 94 -13.30 -5.93 0.94
C THR A 94 -14.30 -4.93 0.37
N LEU A 95 -14.95 -4.18 1.25
CA LEU A 95 -15.74 -3.01 0.82
C LEU A 95 -14.78 -1.87 0.50
N LEU A 96 -14.82 -1.39 -0.73
CA LEU A 96 -14.06 -0.25 -1.22
C LEU A 96 -15.01 0.86 -1.67
N HIS A 97 -14.58 2.12 -1.49
CA HIS A 97 -15.28 3.28 -2.01
C HIS A 97 -14.86 3.53 -3.45
N CYS A 98 -15.71 3.17 -4.39
CA CYS A 98 -15.44 3.22 -5.82
C CYS A 98 -16.28 4.27 -6.54
N ALA A 99 -15.86 4.65 -7.74
CA ALA A 99 -16.62 5.51 -8.61
C ALA A 99 -18.02 4.94 -8.89
N SER A 100 -19.03 5.81 -8.95
CA SER A 100 -20.41 5.40 -9.23
C SER A 100 -20.50 4.68 -10.58
N GLY A 101 -21.26 3.59 -10.62
CA GLY A 101 -21.39 2.76 -11.82
C GLY A 101 -20.25 1.79 -12.06
N THR A 102 -19.29 1.70 -11.14
CA THR A 102 -18.24 0.66 -11.20
C THR A 102 -18.87 -0.74 -11.18
N VAL A 103 -18.51 -1.56 -12.15
CA VAL A 103 -18.91 -2.96 -12.23
C VAL A 103 -17.71 -3.83 -11.88
N VAL A 104 -17.86 -4.62 -10.83
CA VAL A 104 -16.84 -5.61 -10.47
C VAL A 104 -16.88 -6.73 -11.52
N PRO A 105 -15.79 -6.98 -12.26
CA PRO A 105 -15.74 -8.07 -13.21
C PRO A 105 -16.06 -9.39 -12.53
N LYS A 106 -16.72 -10.31 -13.23
CA LYS A 106 -16.81 -11.71 -12.77
C LYS A 106 -15.39 -12.24 -12.64
N GLN A 107 -14.90 -12.20 -11.44
CA GLN A 107 -13.53 -12.60 -11.16
C GLN A 107 -13.48 -14.11 -11.09
N ARG A 108 -12.50 -14.67 -11.77
CA ARG A 108 -12.16 -16.06 -11.56
C ARG A 108 -11.56 -16.18 -10.16
N GLU A 109 -11.99 -17.14 -9.39
CA GLU A 109 -11.54 -17.38 -8.01
C GLU A 109 -10.01 -17.44 -7.85
N PHE A 110 -9.29 -17.63 -8.97
CA PHE A 110 -7.85 -17.79 -8.99
C PHE A 110 -7.05 -16.50 -9.18
N ALA A 111 -7.66 -15.47 -9.74
CA ALA A 111 -6.98 -14.22 -10.06
C ALA A 111 -7.94 -13.02 -9.96
N PRO A 112 -8.14 -12.47 -8.76
CA PRO A 112 -8.84 -11.20 -8.60
C PRO A 112 -8.24 -10.12 -9.49
N SER A 113 -9.10 -9.32 -10.12
CA SER A 113 -8.70 -8.27 -11.04
C SER A 113 -9.28 -6.93 -10.62
N PHE A 114 -8.48 -5.87 -10.71
CA PHE A 114 -8.91 -4.49 -10.54
C PHE A 114 -9.37 -3.83 -11.86
N SER A 115 -9.44 -4.58 -12.96
CA SER A 115 -9.86 -4.04 -14.25
C SER A 115 -11.26 -3.42 -14.16
N GLY A 116 -11.37 -2.14 -14.54
CA GLY A 116 -12.63 -1.39 -14.48
C GLY A 116 -13.07 -0.96 -13.08
N ILE A 117 -12.26 -1.20 -12.05
CA ILE A 117 -12.52 -0.74 -10.70
C ILE A 117 -11.70 0.51 -10.45
N GLU A 118 -12.41 1.63 -10.25
CA GLU A 118 -11.79 2.94 -10.01
C GLU A 118 -12.17 3.44 -8.62
N PRO A 119 -11.22 4.02 -7.87
CA PRO A 119 -11.55 4.65 -6.61
C PRO A 119 -12.45 5.86 -6.82
N ALA A 120 -13.33 6.15 -5.85
CA ALA A 120 -14.12 7.37 -5.88
C ALA A 120 -13.23 8.61 -5.76
N SER A 121 -13.43 9.57 -6.63
CA SER A 121 -12.69 10.84 -6.62
C SER A 121 -13.26 11.87 -5.64
N SER A 122 -14.44 11.62 -5.10
CA SER A 122 -15.17 12.51 -4.20
C SER A 122 -16.12 11.72 -3.30
N SER A 123 -16.93 12.43 -2.52
CA SER A 123 -18.01 11.84 -1.71
C SER A 123 -19.11 11.14 -2.52
N SER A 124 -19.10 11.26 -3.83
CA SER A 124 -20.14 10.76 -4.76
C SER A 124 -19.93 9.32 -5.23
N GLY A 125 -19.12 8.53 -4.55
CA GLY A 125 -18.90 7.13 -4.91
C GLY A 125 -19.91 6.15 -4.29
N GLU A 126 -19.71 4.89 -4.59
CA GLU A 126 -20.45 3.76 -4.01
C GLU A 126 -19.51 2.81 -3.27
N TRP A 127 -20.00 2.26 -2.16
CA TRP A 127 -19.31 1.19 -1.47
C TRP A 127 -19.63 -0.15 -2.14
N ILE A 128 -18.61 -0.83 -2.62
CA ILE A 128 -18.72 -2.05 -3.42
C ILE A 128 -17.86 -3.13 -2.80
N SER A 129 -18.36 -4.36 -2.76
CA SER A 129 -17.56 -5.52 -2.33
C SER A 129 -16.66 -5.95 -3.48
N VAL A 130 -15.36 -5.85 -3.26
CA VAL A 130 -14.32 -6.21 -4.24
C VAL A 130 -13.43 -7.27 -3.64
N PRO A 131 -13.28 -8.45 -4.29
CA PRO A 131 -12.27 -9.42 -3.90
C PRO A 131 -10.89 -8.93 -4.30
N ILE A 132 -10.00 -8.82 -3.34
CA ILE A 132 -8.61 -8.42 -3.53
C ILE A 132 -7.66 -9.51 -3.04
N LEU A 133 -6.42 -9.52 -3.50
CA LEU A 133 -5.39 -10.37 -2.92
C LEU A 133 -4.87 -9.75 -1.62
N LEU A 134 -4.47 -10.58 -0.69
CA LEU A 134 -3.82 -10.11 0.55
C LEU A 134 -2.57 -9.27 0.26
N SER A 135 -1.90 -9.49 -0.87
CA SER A 135 -0.77 -8.69 -1.35
C SER A 135 -1.11 -7.22 -1.66
N HIS A 136 -2.39 -6.89 -1.88
CA HIS A 136 -2.83 -5.51 -2.12
C HIS A 136 -3.09 -4.72 -0.83
N VAL A 137 -3.02 -5.36 0.32
CA VAL A 137 -3.15 -4.69 1.61
C VAL A 137 -1.85 -3.96 1.96
N GLN A 138 -1.92 -2.65 2.12
CA GLN A 138 -0.76 -1.81 2.46
C GLN A 138 -0.61 -1.65 3.97
N GLU A 139 -1.72 -1.46 4.67
CA GLU A 139 -1.75 -1.23 6.11
C GLU A 139 -2.95 -1.91 6.76
N PHE A 140 -2.78 -2.31 8.00
CA PHE A 140 -3.84 -2.80 8.87
C PHE A 140 -4.12 -1.77 9.97
N SER A 141 -5.39 -1.37 10.13
CA SER A 141 -5.77 -0.51 11.25
C SER A 141 -6.09 -1.34 12.51
N GLY A 142 -5.83 -0.77 13.67
CA GLY A 142 -6.32 -1.29 14.96
C GLY A 142 -7.84 -1.22 15.11
N ILE A 143 -8.53 -0.52 14.19
CA ILE A 143 -9.97 -0.25 14.27
C ILE A 143 -10.76 -1.28 13.49
N ARG A 144 -11.91 -1.66 14.07
CA ARG A 144 -12.97 -2.42 13.41
C ARG A 144 -14.26 -1.62 13.46
N VAL A 145 -15.00 -1.64 12.36
CA VAL A 145 -16.36 -1.11 12.30
C VAL A 145 -17.38 -2.24 12.32
N PHE A 146 -18.58 -1.93 12.74
CA PHE A 146 -19.67 -2.88 12.68
C PHE A 146 -20.05 -3.14 11.22
N LEU A 147 -20.17 -4.43 10.86
CA LEU A 147 -20.72 -4.87 9.59
C LEU A 147 -22.13 -5.39 9.77
N PRO A 148 -23.09 -4.95 8.94
CA PRO A 148 -24.42 -5.57 8.90
C PRO A 148 -24.33 -7.02 8.42
N LYS A 149 -25.35 -7.83 8.73
CA LYS A 149 -25.39 -9.25 8.36
C LYS A 149 -25.38 -9.48 6.85
N ASP A 150 -26.01 -8.59 6.08
CA ASP A 150 -26.07 -8.69 4.64
C ASP A 150 -25.49 -7.46 3.94
N VAL A 151 -24.20 -7.57 3.60
CA VAL A 151 -23.47 -6.52 2.86
C VAL A 151 -23.75 -6.51 1.35
N ARG A 152 -24.62 -7.41 0.84
CA ARG A 152 -25.06 -7.38 -0.56
C ARG A 152 -26.03 -6.22 -0.79
N LEU A 153 -26.74 -5.78 0.24
CA LEU A 153 -27.64 -4.66 0.18
C LEU A 153 -26.87 -3.34 0.07
N ARG A 154 -27.23 -2.52 -0.91
CA ARG A 154 -26.60 -1.23 -1.17
C ARG A 154 -26.66 -0.30 0.04
N ASP A 155 -27.83 -0.21 0.69
CA ASP A 155 -28.03 0.63 1.86
C ASP A 155 -27.18 0.18 3.05
N ALA A 156 -26.99 -1.13 3.23
CA ALA A 156 -26.11 -1.68 4.25
C ALA A 156 -24.65 -1.26 4.02
N ARG A 157 -24.17 -1.35 2.78
CA ARG A 157 -22.82 -0.87 2.42
C ARG A 157 -22.66 0.65 2.60
N ALA A 158 -23.68 1.41 2.22
CA ALA A 158 -23.69 2.86 2.42
C ALA A 158 -23.62 3.24 3.92
N GLN A 159 -24.28 2.48 4.79
CA GLN A 159 -24.18 2.67 6.22
C GLN A 159 -22.78 2.38 6.76
N VAL A 160 -22.12 1.34 6.27
CA VAL A 160 -20.70 1.07 6.61
C VAL A 160 -19.83 2.25 6.20
N GLY A 161 -20.05 2.84 5.02
CA GLY A 161 -19.34 4.03 4.56
C GLY A 161 -19.52 5.23 5.49
N LYS A 162 -20.74 5.46 5.98
CA LYS A 162 -20.99 6.52 6.99
C LYS A 162 -20.26 6.26 8.31
N ASN A 163 -20.24 5.01 8.76
CA ASN A 163 -19.50 4.63 9.96
C ASN A 163 -18.00 4.89 9.79
N LEU A 164 -17.45 4.61 8.61
CA LEU A 164 -16.05 4.89 8.31
C LEU A 164 -15.75 6.39 8.27
N GLN A 165 -16.64 7.21 7.72
CA GLN A 165 -16.49 8.67 7.76
C GLN A 165 -16.44 9.19 9.20
N GLU A 166 -17.27 8.65 10.09
CA GLU A 166 -17.27 8.99 11.51
C GLU A 166 -15.94 8.59 12.17
N VAL A 167 -15.39 7.43 11.82
CA VAL A 167 -14.06 7.01 12.29
C VAL A 167 -12.99 7.99 11.82
N HIS A 168 -12.98 8.36 10.54
CA HIS A 168 -12.02 9.36 10.03
C HIS A 168 -12.14 10.71 10.73
N ARG A 169 -13.34 11.13 11.09
CA ARG A 169 -13.56 12.37 11.84
C ARG A 169 -12.95 12.31 13.23
N ARG A 170 -12.96 11.15 13.88
CA ARG A 170 -12.34 10.95 15.21
C ARG A 170 -10.81 10.88 15.15
N PHE A 171 -10.26 10.51 14.02
CA PHE A 171 -8.82 10.36 13.82
C PHE A 171 -8.32 11.25 12.67
N PRO A 172 -8.36 12.58 12.83
CA PRO A 172 -7.99 13.50 11.74
C PRO A 172 -6.52 13.41 11.34
N SER A 173 -5.65 12.93 12.22
CA SER A 173 -4.21 12.72 11.96
C SER A 173 -3.91 11.37 11.28
N GLY A 174 -4.94 10.57 10.98
CA GLY A 174 -4.82 9.23 10.42
C GLY A 174 -5.28 8.14 11.37
N LEU A 175 -5.68 7.00 10.80
CA LEU A 175 -6.17 5.87 11.58
C LEU A 175 -5.02 5.21 12.36
N PRO A 176 -5.28 4.76 13.60
CA PRO A 176 -4.29 3.95 14.34
C PRO A 176 -3.99 2.67 13.56
N ARG A 177 -2.71 2.41 13.36
CA ARG A 177 -2.20 1.21 12.67
C ARG A 177 -1.86 0.13 13.66
N LEU A 178 -1.99 -1.12 13.25
CA LEU A 178 -1.47 -2.23 14.02
C LEU A 178 0.06 -2.14 14.12
N ASP A 179 0.57 -2.30 15.33
CA ASP A 179 2.00 -2.44 15.57
C ASP A 179 2.43 -3.89 15.27
N ALA A 180 3.42 -4.03 14.41
CA ALA A 180 3.87 -5.35 13.98
C ALA A 180 4.44 -6.21 15.11
N VAL A 181 5.12 -5.60 16.08
CA VAL A 181 5.72 -6.32 17.22
C VAL A 181 4.72 -6.48 18.36
N LYS A 182 4.05 -5.41 18.74
CA LYS A 182 3.14 -5.42 19.93
C LYS A 182 1.84 -6.12 19.64
N ASP A 183 1.20 -5.82 18.49
CA ASP A 183 -0.13 -6.33 18.15
C ASP A 183 -0.03 -7.65 17.38
N MET A 184 0.76 -7.69 16.30
CA MET A 184 0.88 -8.85 15.43
C MET A 184 1.86 -9.91 15.96
N LYS A 185 2.60 -9.61 17.04
CA LYS A 185 3.54 -10.55 17.69
C LYS A 185 4.63 -11.08 16.78
N ILE A 186 5.09 -10.27 15.85
CA ILE A 186 6.22 -10.62 14.99
C ILE A 186 7.49 -10.53 15.82
N ASP A 187 8.07 -11.67 16.14
CA ASP A 187 9.25 -11.80 17.02
C ASP A 187 10.47 -12.34 16.26
N ASP A 188 10.60 -11.97 15.02
CA ASP A 188 11.79 -12.29 14.20
C ASP A 188 12.86 -11.22 14.40
N MET A 189 14.11 -11.65 14.65
CA MET A 189 15.21 -10.73 14.90
C MET A 189 15.56 -9.89 13.66
N SER A 190 15.53 -10.49 12.47
CA SER A 190 15.80 -9.78 11.22
C SER A 190 14.75 -8.70 10.99
N PHE A 191 13.49 -8.99 11.29
CA PHE A 191 12.40 -8.03 11.19
C PHE A 191 12.55 -6.86 12.16
N LYS A 192 12.93 -7.14 13.41
CA LYS A 192 13.22 -6.10 14.41
C LYS A 192 14.39 -5.21 14.00
N GLN A 193 15.43 -5.79 13.40
CA GLN A 193 16.55 -5.04 12.84
C GLN A 193 16.11 -4.14 11.68
N LEU A 194 15.22 -4.63 10.82
CA LEU A 194 14.64 -3.83 9.74
C LEU A 194 13.87 -2.62 10.28
N LEU A 195 13.04 -2.81 11.30
CA LEU A 195 12.32 -1.70 11.97
C LEU A 195 13.29 -0.68 12.58
N GLY A 196 14.36 -1.15 13.22
CA GLY A 196 15.41 -0.27 13.77
C GLY A 196 16.11 0.56 12.70
N LYS A 197 16.41 -0.02 11.53
CA LYS A 197 16.99 0.70 10.40
C LYS A 197 16.03 1.76 9.86
N MET A 198 14.73 1.46 9.77
CA MET A 198 13.71 2.41 9.34
C MET A 198 13.64 3.60 10.29
N GLU A 199 13.62 3.36 11.60
CA GLU A 199 13.60 4.41 12.62
C GLU A 199 14.83 5.33 12.52
N ILE A 200 16.01 4.77 12.35
CA ILE A 200 17.25 5.53 12.18
C ILE A 200 17.18 6.41 10.93
N LEU A 201 16.72 5.86 9.79
CA LEU A 201 16.59 6.63 8.56
C LEU A 201 15.57 7.75 8.67
N GLN A 202 14.42 7.49 9.27
CA GLN A 202 13.38 8.50 9.51
C GLN A 202 13.91 9.64 10.36
N THR A 203 14.63 9.34 11.45
CA THR A 203 15.24 10.35 12.31
C THR A 203 16.28 11.18 11.56
N ARG A 204 17.13 10.53 10.75
CA ARG A 204 18.13 11.25 9.93
C ARG A 204 17.48 12.16 8.90
N MET A 205 16.41 11.71 8.26
CA MET A 205 15.67 12.52 7.28
C MET A 205 15.02 13.74 7.93
N GLU A 206 14.41 13.57 9.12
CA GLU A 206 13.80 14.67 9.88
C GLU A 206 14.85 15.70 10.34
N GLN A 207 16.06 15.26 10.70
CA GLN A 207 17.16 16.10 11.15
C GLN A 207 17.98 16.70 9.99
N ALA A 208 17.77 16.27 8.75
CA ALA A 208 18.50 16.79 7.61
C ALA A 208 18.24 18.29 7.43
N PRO A 209 19.29 19.16 7.35
CA PRO A 209 19.10 20.60 7.24
C PRO A 209 18.23 20.99 6.05
N ILE A 210 18.36 20.28 4.95
CA ILE A 210 17.59 20.49 3.72
C ILE A 210 16.09 20.22 3.89
N ALA A 211 15.69 19.36 4.84
CA ALA A 211 14.29 19.05 5.11
C ALA A 211 13.59 20.11 5.98
N GLN A 212 14.35 20.99 6.62
CA GLN A 212 13.83 22.04 7.50
C GLN A 212 13.27 23.24 6.72
N ASP A 213 13.74 23.46 5.49
CA ASP A 213 13.21 24.48 4.59
C ASP A 213 12.52 23.82 3.38
N GLN A 214 11.29 23.39 3.57
CA GLN A 214 10.51 22.68 2.55
C GLN A 214 10.26 23.53 1.30
N THR A 215 10.18 24.84 1.42
CA THR A 215 9.90 25.74 0.28
C THR A 215 11.07 25.75 -0.71
N SER A 216 12.29 25.75 -0.22
CA SER A 216 13.50 25.68 -1.03
C SER A 216 13.87 24.25 -1.43
N PHE A 217 13.54 23.27 -0.59
CA PHE A 217 13.93 21.87 -0.75
C PHE A 217 13.18 21.16 -1.87
N GLN A 218 11.85 21.27 -1.92
CA GLN A 218 11.04 20.49 -2.84
C GLN A 218 11.41 20.68 -4.31
N PRO A 219 11.61 21.91 -4.82
CA PRO A 219 12.03 22.10 -6.21
C PRO A 219 13.40 21.46 -6.53
N LYS A 220 14.35 21.54 -5.59
CA LYS A 220 15.69 20.92 -5.75
C LYS A 220 15.59 19.40 -5.80
N TYR A 221 14.77 18.83 -4.90
CA TYR A 221 14.53 17.40 -4.84
C TYR A 221 13.88 16.88 -6.13
N ASP A 222 12.83 17.55 -6.60
CA ASP A 222 12.12 17.17 -7.83
C ASP A 222 13.03 17.22 -9.05
N LEU A 223 13.90 18.22 -9.12
CA LEU A 223 14.89 18.36 -10.19
C LEU A 223 15.91 17.21 -10.16
N TYR A 224 16.41 16.88 -8.98
CA TYR A 224 17.33 15.76 -8.79
C TYR A 224 16.67 14.41 -9.11
N ALA A 225 15.43 14.19 -8.66
CA ALA A 225 14.68 12.99 -8.95
C ALA A 225 14.51 12.78 -10.47
N LYS A 226 14.13 13.81 -11.21
CA LYS A 226 14.07 13.78 -12.68
C LYS A 226 15.42 13.44 -13.31
N LYS A 227 16.52 14.02 -12.79
CA LYS A 227 17.88 13.72 -13.25
C LYS A 227 18.20 12.23 -13.08
N ARG A 228 17.85 11.65 -11.93
CA ARG A 228 18.09 10.22 -11.64
C ARG A 228 17.23 9.29 -12.46
N GLU A 229 15.95 9.57 -12.60
CA GLU A 229 15.02 8.78 -13.42
C GLU A 229 15.46 8.74 -14.88
N SER A 230 15.94 9.87 -15.42
CA SER A 230 16.49 9.92 -16.78
C SER A 230 17.77 9.09 -16.91
N ALA A 231 18.62 9.06 -15.89
CA ALA A 231 19.84 8.24 -15.87
C ALA A 231 19.50 6.74 -15.86
N ASP A 232 18.60 6.35 -14.99
CA ASP A 232 18.17 4.96 -14.84
C ASP A 232 17.51 4.45 -16.12
N LEU A 233 16.72 5.29 -16.81
CA LEU A 233 16.10 4.98 -18.09
C LEU A 233 17.15 4.75 -19.19
N VAL A 234 18.17 5.61 -19.30
CA VAL A 234 19.26 5.46 -20.26
C VAL A 234 20.02 4.16 -20.02
N GLN A 235 20.35 3.86 -18.77
CA GLN A 235 21.05 2.62 -18.39
C GLN A 235 20.22 1.38 -18.75
N THR A 236 18.92 1.42 -18.50
CA THR A 236 18.01 0.31 -18.85
C THR A 236 17.97 0.09 -20.36
N LEU A 237 17.86 1.16 -21.15
CA LEU A 237 17.84 1.08 -22.62
C LEU A 237 19.19 0.57 -23.16
N GLU A 238 20.30 1.00 -22.61
CA GLU A 238 21.64 0.51 -23.01
C GLU A 238 21.80 -0.98 -22.71
N SER A 239 21.26 -1.49 -21.59
CA SER A 239 21.30 -2.91 -21.24
C SER A 239 20.41 -3.79 -22.12
N GLN A 240 19.36 -3.24 -22.72
CA GLN A 240 18.48 -3.95 -23.67
C GLN A 240 19.05 -4.04 -25.08
N ILE A 241 20.01 -3.18 -25.41
CA ILE A 241 20.64 -3.11 -26.75
C ILE A 241 21.94 -3.96 -26.79
N SER A 242 22.49 -4.32 -25.64
CA SER A 242 23.68 -5.18 -25.50
C SER A 242 23.33 -6.65 -25.51
#